data_557f43f01b0d22044c26a0e69bb9a486
#
_entry.id   557f43f01b0d22044c26a0e69bb9a486
#
_cell.length_a   1.000
_cell.length_b   1.000
_cell.length_c   1.000
_cell.angle_alpha   90.00
_cell.angle_beta   90.00
_cell.angle_gamma   90.00
#
_symmetry.space_group_name_H-M   'P 1'
#
loop_
_entity.id
_entity.type
_entity.pdbx_description
1 polymer ?
#
loop_
_entity_poly.entity_id
_entity_poly.type
_entity_poly.pdbx_seq_one_letter_code
_entity_poly.pdbx_strand_id
1 'polypeptide(L)'
;MPFFPGAQRAFELAKSGSIGRILEVVSGFHHSSDLDPTKAANWKRLNSMCGEGGALNDLGMHACHIPLRLGWKPSRVFAQLQKGYPQRPDGKGGVTNCDTWDNALLNTWIKVGEHEVPMRLEMKRLMPGATNTWYIEILG
;
A
#
# COMPACT_ATOMS: atom_id res chain seq x y z
N MET A 1 -0.42 -1.16 -13.36
CA MET A 1 -0.26 0.17 -12.75
C MET A 1 0.73 1.05 -13.53
N PRO A 2 1.99 0.63 -13.84
CA PRO A 2 3.00 1.51 -14.43
C PRO A 2 2.60 2.14 -15.77
N PHE A 3 1.71 1.51 -16.49
CA PHE A 3 1.29 1.96 -17.83
C PHE A 3 0.02 2.81 -17.84
N PHE A 4 -0.59 3.07 -16.69
CA PHE A 4 -1.71 4.01 -16.63
C PHE A 4 -1.25 5.44 -16.90
N PRO A 5 -1.95 6.20 -17.75
CA PRO A 5 -1.54 7.55 -18.12
C PRO A 5 -1.27 8.46 -16.92
N GLY A 6 -2.12 8.41 -15.88
CA GLY A 6 -1.92 9.18 -14.66
C GLY A 6 -0.64 8.81 -13.91
N ALA A 7 -0.30 7.52 -13.84
CA ALA A 7 0.94 7.07 -13.20
C ALA A 7 2.18 7.52 -13.99
N GLN A 8 2.12 7.44 -15.31
CA GLN A 8 3.21 7.94 -16.18
C GLN A 8 3.37 9.45 -16.05
N ARG A 9 2.26 10.18 -16.03
CA ARG A 9 2.29 11.63 -15.85
C ARG A 9 2.86 12.05 -14.51
N ALA A 10 2.46 11.39 -13.42
CA ALA A 10 3.03 11.63 -12.09
C ALA A 10 4.56 11.38 -12.07
N PHE A 11 5.00 10.29 -12.68
CA PHE A 11 6.42 9.97 -12.80
C PHE A 11 7.20 11.04 -13.58
N GLU A 12 6.68 11.49 -14.74
CA GLU A 12 7.29 12.53 -15.56
C GLU A 12 7.38 13.86 -14.83
N LEU A 13 6.31 14.30 -14.17
CA LEU A 13 6.28 15.54 -13.40
C LEU A 13 7.31 15.53 -12.27
N ALA A 14 7.38 14.42 -11.53
CA ALA A 14 8.37 14.28 -10.46
C ALA A 14 9.82 14.27 -10.99
N LYS A 15 10.04 13.60 -12.12
CA LYS A 15 11.36 13.48 -12.74
C LYS A 15 11.82 14.77 -13.39
N SER A 16 10.93 15.56 -13.97
CA SER A 16 11.28 16.81 -14.68
C SER A 16 11.68 17.96 -13.77
N GLY A 17 11.44 17.83 -12.45
CA GLY A 17 11.64 18.93 -11.51
C GLY A 17 10.57 20.01 -11.53
N SER A 18 9.50 19.83 -12.33
CA SER A 18 8.41 20.82 -12.43
C SER A 18 7.61 21.01 -11.13
N ILE A 19 7.71 20.05 -10.20
CA ILE A 19 7.08 20.17 -8.87
C ILE A 19 7.93 21.08 -7.95
N GLY A 20 9.21 21.31 -8.30
CA GLY A 20 10.13 22.05 -7.44
C GLY A 20 10.79 21.15 -6.39
N ARG A 21 11.06 21.72 -5.22
CA ARG A 21 11.62 20.98 -4.09
C ARG A 21 10.54 20.12 -3.45
N ILE A 22 10.69 18.81 -3.54
CA ILE A 22 9.74 17.87 -2.92
C ILE A 22 9.79 18.02 -1.40
N LEU A 23 8.62 18.17 -0.80
CA LEU A 23 8.42 18.39 0.65
C LEU A 23 7.81 17.17 1.34
N GLU A 24 6.90 16.47 0.66
CA GLU A 24 6.23 15.27 1.18
C GLU A 24 5.78 14.37 0.02
N VAL A 25 5.74 13.08 0.28
CA VAL A 25 5.16 12.07 -0.64
C VAL A 25 4.16 11.20 0.11
N VAL A 26 2.96 11.02 -0.45
CA VAL A 26 1.98 10.06 0.03
C VAL A 26 1.61 9.14 -1.13
N SER A 27 1.65 7.84 -0.92
CA SER A 27 1.21 6.89 -1.93
C SER A 27 0.44 5.74 -1.30
N GLY A 28 -0.59 5.27 -1.97
CA GLY A 28 -1.41 4.22 -1.42
C GLY A 28 -2.16 3.39 -2.44
N PHE A 29 -2.60 2.25 -1.95
CA PHE A 29 -3.53 1.39 -2.64
C PHE A 29 -4.60 0.91 -1.67
N HIS A 30 -5.84 1.30 -1.94
CA HIS A 30 -6.98 1.04 -1.07
C HIS A 30 -8.06 0.27 -1.80
N HIS A 31 -8.69 -0.68 -1.09
CA HIS A 31 -9.97 -1.25 -1.49
C HIS A 31 -10.79 -1.73 -0.30
N SER A 32 -12.08 -1.94 -0.55
CA SER A 32 -13.08 -2.35 0.44
C SER A 32 -13.44 -3.83 0.35
N SER A 33 -12.73 -4.60 -0.47
CA SER A 33 -13.11 -5.97 -0.85
C SER A 33 -13.24 -6.94 0.33
N ASP A 34 -12.69 -6.59 1.47
CA ASP A 34 -12.61 -7.46 2.64
C ASP A 34 -13.36 -6.93 3.87
N LEU A 35 -14.18 -5.89 3.67
CA LEU A 35 -15.03 -5.34 4.73
C LEU A 35 -16.15 -6.29 5.18
N ASP A 36 -16.64 -7.14 4.27
CA ASP A 36 -17.65 -8.13 4.61
C ASP A 36 -17.04 -9.27 5.44
N PRO A 37 -17.42 -9.42 6.72
CA PRO A 37 -16.87 -10.48 7.58
C PRO A 37 -17.35 -11.88 7.19
N THR A 38 -18.46 -11.99 6.44
CA THR A 38 -19.04 -13.28 6.00
C THR A 38 -18.32 -13.85 4.78
N LYS A 39 -17.48 -13.05 4.11
CA LYS A 39 -16.69 -13.49 2.97
C LYS A 39 -15.68 -14.55 3.39
N ALA A 40 -15.68 -15.67 2.69
CA ALA A 40 -14.72 -16.75 2.95
C ALA A 40 -13.26 -16.29 2.84
N ALA A 41 -12.42 -16.83 3.71
CA ALA A 41 -10.98 -16.62 3.64
C ALA A 41 -10.44 -17.16 2.31
N ASN A 42 -9.58 -16.37 1.68
CA ASN A 42 -8.83 -16.78 0.51
C ASN A 42 -7.33 -16.92 0.87
N TRP A 43 -6.51 -17.35 -0.07
CA TRP A 43 -5.09 -17.59 0.13
C TRP A 43 -4.32 -16.34 0.69
N LYS A 44 -4.78 -15.13 0.41
CA LYS A 44 -4.18 -13.88 0.90
C LYS A 44 -4.36 -13.66 2.42
N ARG A 45 -5.16 -14.51 3.08
CA ARG A 45 -5.40 -14.47 4.54
C ARG A 45 -4.52 -15.44 5.30
N LEU A 46 -3.76 -16.26 4.58
CA LEU A 46 -2.95 -17.32 5.15
C LEU A 46 -1.47 -17.01 4.96
N ASN A 47 -0.75 -16.85 6.06
CA ASN A 47 0.70 -16.59 6.05
C ASN A 47 1.46 -17.66 5.27
N SER A 48 1.06 -18.92 5.41
CA SER A 48 1.65 -20.05 4.69
C SER A 48 1.56 -19.93 3.14
N MET A 49 0.65 -19.10 2.64
CA MET A 49 0.42 -18.96 1.18
C MET A 49 0.89 -17.60 0.62
N CYS A 50 0.79 -16.52 1.40
CA CYS A 50 1.14 -15.18 0.89
C CYS A 50 2.20 -14.45 1.71
N GLY A 51 2.72 -15.08 2.76
CA GLY A 51 3.65 -14.47 3.71
C GLY A 51 2.97 -13.54 4.72
N GLU A 52 3.64 -13.27 5.81
CA GLU A 52 3.11 -12.55 6.96
C GLU A 52 2.63 -11.12 6.62
N GLY A 53 3.27 -10.47 5.67
CA GLY A 53 2.98 -9.07 5.29
C GLY A 53 1.55 -8.84 4.79
N GLY A 54 0.85 -9.86 4.30
CA GLY A 54 -0.55 -9.74 3.88
C GLY A 54 -0.81 -8.59 2.91
N ALA A 55 -1.50 -7.53 3.37
CA ALA A 55 -1.76 -6.34 2.56
C ALA A 55 -0.49 -5.63 2.12
N LEU A 56 0.56 -5.60 2.94
CA LEU A 56 1.83 -5.00 2.57
C LEU A 56 2.47 -5.74 1.38
N ASN A 57 2.48 -7.07 1.38
CA ASN A 57 3.05 -7.86 0.28
C ASN A 57 2.24 -7.71 -1.02
N ASP A 58 0.91 -7.74 -0.91
CA ASP A 58 0.00 -7.71 -2.07
C ASP A 58 -0.14 -6.29 -2.66
N LEU A 59 -0.32 -5.28 -1.82
CA LEU A 59 -0.61 -3.91 -2.24
C LEU A 59 0.63 -3.00 -2.25
N GLY A 60 1.65 -3.35 -1.48
CA GLY A 60 2.85 -2.52 -1.33
C GLY A 60 3.62 -2.34 -2.64
N MET A 61 3.68 -3.37 -3.48
CA MET A 61 4.30 -3.26 -4.81
C MET A 61 3.62 -2.20 -5.69
N HIS A 62 2.31 -2.03 -5.52
CA HIS A 62 1.56 -1.01 -6.23
C HIS A 62 1.81 0.39 -5.65
N ALA A 63 1.77 0.54 -4.32
CA ALA A 63 2.02 1.81 -3.65
C ALA A 63 3.46 2.31 -3.86
N CYS A 64 4.44 1.41 -3.83
CA CYS A 64 5.86 1.74 -3.98
C CYS A 64 6.32 1.97 -5.42
N HIS A 65 5.48 1.67 -6.41
CA HIS A 65 5.88 1.64 -7.82
C HIS A 65 6.55 2.96 -8.29
N ILE A 66 5.89 4.11 -8.12
CA ILE A 66 6.44 5.40 -8.57
C ILE A 66 7.64 5.82 -7.72
N PRO A 67 7.57 5.80 -6.39
CA PRO A 67 8.72 6.10 -5.55
C PRO A 67 9.98 5.29 -5.93
N LEU A 68 9.86 3.98 -6.04
CA LEU A 68 11.01 3.12 -6.38
C LEU A 68 11.57 3.38 -7.78
N ARG A 69 10.72 3.67 -8.76
CA ARG A 69 11.17 4.05 -10.11
C ARG A 69 11.91 5.39 -10.14
N LEU A 70 11.56 6.31 -9.23
CA LEU A 70 12.28 7.57 -9.04
C LEU A 70 13.58 7.41 -8.21
N GLY A 71 13.88 6.20 -7.76
CA GLY A 71 15.03 5.93 -6.89
C GLY A 71 14.78 6.32 -5.43
N TRP A 72 13.57 6.67 -5.06
CA TRP A 72 13.18 7.07 -3.71
C TRP A 72 12.98 5.83 -2.83
N LYS A 73 14.07 5.35 -2.26
CA LYS A 73 14.05 4.16 -1.41
C LYS A 73 13.77 4.53 0.03
N PRO A 74 12.81 3.87 0.69
CA PRO A 74 12.58 4.02 2.12
C PRO A 74 13.85 3.72 2.94
N SER A 75 14.17 4.59 3.89
CA SER A 75 15.33 4.43 4.77
C SER A 75 14.92 4.01 6.19
N ARG A 76 14.25 4.88 6.90
CA ARG A 76 13.73 4.61 8.25
C ARG A 76 12.24 4.34 8.14
N VAL A 77 11.75 3.28 8.76
CA VAL A 77 10.34 2.87 8.66
C VAL A 77 9.74 2.69 10.05
N PHE A 78 8.60 3.34 10.28
CA PHE A 78 7.69 3.04 11.36
C PHE A 78 6.41 2.47 10.77
N ALA A 79 6.03 1.26 11.16
CA ALA A 79 4.89 0.54 10.62
C ALA A 79 3.77 0.41 11.64
N GLN A 80 2.54 0.71 11.23
CA GLN A 80 1.31 0.36 11.92
C GLN A 80 0.59 -0.70 11.11
N LEU A 81 0.36 -1.87 11.72
CA LEU A 81 -0.24 -3.01 11.07
C LEU A 81 -1.54 -3.38 11.78
N GLN A 82 -2.58 -3.70 11.02
CA GLN A 82 -3.91 -3.99 11.56
C GLN A 82 -4.45 -5.30 11.00
N LYS A 83 -4.98 -6.15 11.89
CA LYS A 83 -5.89 -7.26 11.57
C LYS A 83 -7.30 -6.85 11.96
N GLY A 84 -8.17 -6.67 10.98
CA GLY A 84 -9.57 -6.32 11.24
C GLY A 84 -10.43 -7.55 11.51
N TYR A 85 -10.15 -8.66 10.82
CA TYR A 85 -10.88 -9.91 10.95
C TYR A 85 -9.92 -11.07 11.17
N PRO A 86 -9.68 -11.46 12.44
CA PRO A 86 -8.75 -12.56 12.77
C PRO A 86 -9.28 -13.93 12.35
N GLN A 87 -10.58 -14.04 12.09
CA GLN A 87 -11.22 -15.28 11.62
C GLN A 87 -12.22 -14.98 10.51
N ARG A 88 -12.38 -15.95 9.60
CA ARG A 88 -13.37 -15.89 8.52
C ARG A 88 -13.92 -17.28 8.22
N PRO A 89 -15.11 -17.38 7.58
CA PRO A 89 -15.58 -18.66 7.03
C PRO A 89 -14.51 -19.31 6.15
N ASP A 90 -14.39 -20.62 6.23
CA ASP A 90 -13.45 -21.40 5.40
C ASP A 90 -14.02 -21.80 4.02
N GLY A 91 -15.30 -21.45 3.78
CA GLY A 91 -16.04 -21.83 2.57
C GLY A 91 -16.53 -23.29 2.55
N LYS A 92 -16.34 -24.03 3.65
CA LYS A 92 -16.74 -25.45 3.78
C LYS A 92 -17.68 -25.69 4.96
N GLY A 93 -18.22 -24.61 5.53
CA GLY A 93 -19.13 -24.64 6.68
C GLY A 93 -18.43 -24.48 8.04
N GLY A 94 -17.12 -24.26 8.04
CA GLY A 94 -16.31 -23.98 9.23
C GLY A 94 -15.73 -22.58 9.24
N VAL A 95 -14.78 -22.36 10.14
CA VAL A 95 -14.06 -21.08 10.32
C VAL A 95 -12.55 -21.35 10.27
N THR A 96 -11.81 -20.45 9.64
CA THR A 96 -10.34 -20.47 9.60
C THR A 96 -9.74 -19.21 10.21
N ASN A 97 -8.55 -19.32 10.78
CA ASN A 97 -7.77 -18.17 11.26
C ASN A 97 -7.16 -17.42 10.07
N CYS A 98 -7.23 -16.08 10.15
CA CYS A 98 -6.56 -15.16 9.23
C CYS A 98 -5.33 -14.60 9.95
N ASP A 99 -4.14 -15.03 9.57
CA ASP A 99 -2.90 -14.72 10.26
C ASP A 99 -2.02 -13.68 9.56
N THR A 100 -2.55 -13.05 8.49
CA THR A 100 -1.91 -11.95 7.77
C THR A 100 -2.51 -10.59 8.13
N TRP A 101 -1.83 -9.50 7.75
CA TRP A 101 -2.28 -8.13 7.99
C TRP A 101 -3.26 -7.65 6.92
N ASP A 102 -4.36 -7.00 7.34
CA ASP A 102 -5.38 -6.44 6.47
C ASP A 102 -5.05 -5.03 6.01
N ASN A 103 -4.50 -4.22 6.91
CA ASN A 103 -4.04 -2.87 6.62
C ASN A 103 -2.61 -2.68 7.10
N ALA A 104 -1.85 -1.90 6.35
CA ALA A 104 -0.51 -1.45 6.71
C ALA A 104 -0.35 0.04 6.40
N LEU A 105 0.12 0.80 7.38
CA LEU A 105 0.50 2.19 7.25
C LEU A 105 1.98 2.29 7.58
N LEU A 106 2.78 2.81 6.65
CA LEU A 106 4.21 3.01 6.83
C LEU A 106 4.53 4.50 6.79
N ASN A 107 5.08 5.03 7.87
CA ASN A 107 5.73 6.33 7.89
C ASN A 107 7.23 6.11 7.69
N THR A 108 7.81 6.76 6.71
CA THR A 108 9.18 6.55 6.31
C THR A 108 9.83 7.83 5.79
N TRP A 109 11.12 7.79 5.56
CA TRP A 109 11.89 8.85 4.90
C TRP A 109 12.52 8.30 3.63
N ILE A 110 12.57 9.16 2.63
CA ILE A 110 13.26 8.92 1.35
C ILE A 110 14.30 10.01 1.13
N LYS A 111 15.31 9.71 0.34
CA LYS A 111 16.28 10.71 -0.12
C LYS A 111 15.89 11.20 -1.52
N VAL A 112 15.68 12.52 -1.66
CA VAL A 112 15.40 13.19 -2.93
C VAL A 112 16.49 14.24 -3.16
N GLY A 113 17.41 13.97 -4.07
CA GLY A 113 18.66 14.74 -4.17
C GLY A 113 19.43 14.68 -2.85
N GLU A 114 19.75 15.84 -2.27
CA GLU A 114 20.45 15.95 -0.98
C GLU A 114 19.52 16.07 0.23
N HIS A 115 18.20 16.01 0.03
CA HIS A 115 17.22 16.22 1.10
C HIS A 115 16.57 14.91 1.58
N GLU A 116 16.35 14.79 2.88
CA GLU A 116 15.43 13.81 3.44
C GLU A 116 13.99 14.34 3.37
N VAL A 117 13.09 13.54 2.85
CA VAL A 117 11.68 13.88 2.63
C VAL A 117 10.82 12.82 3.30
N PRO A 118 9.80 13.20 4.10
CA PRO A 118 8.86 12.24 4.66
C PRO A 118 8.04 11.60 3.54
N MET A 119 7.83 10.29 3.68
CA MET A 119 6.95 9.54 2.79
C MET A 119 6.02 8.65 3.60
N ARG A 120 4.73 8.67 3.26
CA ARG A 120 3.72 7.78 3.82
C ARG A 120 3.20 6.81 2.76
N LEU A 121 3.18 5.52 3.13
CA LEU A 121 2.64 4.46 2.29
C LEU A 121 1.43 3.83 2.98
N GLU A 122 0.32 3.69 2.25
CA GLU A 122 -0.94 3.20 2.79
C GLU A 122 -1.46 2.02 1.97
N MET A 123 -1.46 0.83 2.56
CA MET A 123 -2.01 -0.37 1.97
C MET A 123 -3.22 -0.81 2.79
N LYS A 124 -4.43 -0.65 2.26
CA LYS A 124 -5.66 -0.93 2.99
C LYS A 124 -6.60 -1.81 2.19
N ARG A 125 -6.96 -2.96 2.76
CA ARG A 125 -8.04 -3.83 2.26
C ARG A 125 -9.37 -3.59 2.94
N LEU A 126 -9.35 -2.87 4.08
CA LEU A 126 -10.50 -2.52 4.88
C LEU A 126 -10.72 -1.01 4.83
N MET A 127 -10.89 -0.44 3.62
CA MET A 127 -11.15 0.99 3.44
C MET A 127 -12.55 1.20 2.89
N PRO A 128 -13.52 1.64 3.72
CA PRO A 128 -14.88 1.90 3.27
C PRO A 128 -14.92 2.87 2.09
N GLY A 129 -15.69 2.55 1.05
CA GLY A 129 -15.85 3.38 -0.13
C GLY A 129 -14.74 3.30 -1.18
N ALA A 130 -13.63 2.62 -0.90
CA ALA A 130 -12.55 2.47 -1.88
C ALA A 130 -12.84 1.32 -2.86
N THR A 131 -12.62 1.56 -4.16
CA THR A 131 -12.79 0.57 -5.23
C THR A 131 -11.51 0.43 -6.05
N ASN A 132 -10.52 -0.32 -5.54
CA ASN A 132 -9.19 -0.43 -6.19
C ASN A 132 -8.55 0.94 -6.46
N THR A 133 -8.57 1.81 -5.46
CA THR A 133 -8.06 3.16 -5.55
C THR A 133 -6.55 3.18 -5.34
N TRP A 134 -5.78 3.35 -6.39
CA TRP A 134 -4.37 3.69 -6.33
C TRP A 134 -4.20 5.20 -6.43
N TYR A 135 -3.30 5.76 -5.64
CA TYR A 135 -3.00 7.20 -5.68
C TYR A 135 -1.55 7.47 -5.32
N ILE A 136 -1.08 8.64 -5.75
CA ILE A 136 0.15 9.26 -5.29
C ILE A 136 -0.03 10.76 -5.23
N GLU A 137 0.43 11.35 -4.14
CA GLU A 137 0.50 12.79 -3.92
C GLU A 137 1.98 13.16 -3.72
N ILE A 138 2.45 14.12 -4.46
CA ILE A 138 3.82 14.63 -4.39
C ILE A 138 3.71 16.13 -4.18
N LEU A 139 4.06 16.59 -3.01
CA LEU A 139 3.99 18.00 -2.62
C LEU A 139 5.37 18.64 -2.73
N GLY A 140 5.42 19.81 -3.40
CA GLY A 140 6.65 20.57 -3.59
C GLY A 140 6.41 22.01 -4.02
#